data_82be2f341396215af4f93794aa3021e8
#
_entry.id   82be2f341396215af4f93794aa3021e8
#
_cell.length_a   1.000
_cell.length_b   1.000
_cell.length_c   1.000
_cell.angle_alpha   90.00
_cell.angle_beta   90.00
_cell.angle_gamma   90.00
#
_symmetry.space_group_name_H-M   'P 1'
#
loop_
_entity.id
_entity.type
_entity.pdbx_description
1 polymer ?
#
loop_
_entity_poly.entity_id
_entity_poly.type
_entity_poly.pdbx_seq_one_letter_code
_entity_poly.pdbx_strand_id
1 'polypeptide(L)'
;MSRHAARVLLVMIVLQAVHAAEEFALEFWNVFPPMRAIYGPDSALARALFIVFHVCLLGFGAWCYAQVRGSTARARTAMTVWVLIQCGTVVAHAIWMALDPGFQPGLITLPLFLVTIAAGMAALKRGKA
;
A
#
# COMPACT_ATOMS: atom_id res chain seq x y z
N MET A 1 -20.22 -8.53 0.59
CA MET A 1 -19.66 -7.73 -0.53
C MET A 1 -19.62 -8.56 -1.81
N SER A 2 -19.56 -7.93 -2.99
CA SER A 2 -19.61 -8.64 -4.27
C SER A 2 -18.26 -9.32 -4.63
N ARG A 3 -18.31 -10.32 -5.54
CA ARG A 3 -17.08 -10.91 -6.14
C ARG A 3 -16.22 -9.86 -6.85
N HIS A 4 -16.84 -8.79 -7.38
CA HIS A 4 -16.12 -7.68 -7.98
C HIS A 4 -15.27 -6.94 -6.94
N ALA A 5 -15.81 -6.65 -5.76
CA ALA A 5 -15.05 -6.01 -4.68
C ALA A 5 -13.83 -6.84 -4.24
N ALA A 6 -13.97 -8.16 -4.17
CA ALA A 6 -12.84 -9.04 -3.86
C ALA A 6 -11.75 -8.99 -4.94
N ARG A 7 -12.13 -8.93 -6.24
CA ARG A 7 -11.15 -8.77 -7.32
C ARG A 7 -10.42 -7.43 -7.26
N VAL A 8 -11.16 -6.34 -7.01
CA VAL A 8 -10.56 -5.01 -6.84
C VAL A 8 -9.56 -5.03 -5.69
N LEU A 9 -9.94 -5.57 -4.53
CA LEU A 9 -9.03 -5.67 -3.38
C LEU A 9 -7.79 -6.52 -3.70
N LEU A 10 -7.95 -7.63 -4.41
CA LEU A 10 -6.80 -8.45 -4.83
C LEU A 10 -5.82 -7.65 -5.70
N VAL A 11 -6.33 -6.89 -6.67
CA VAL A 11 -5.49 -6.03 -7.52
C VAL A 11 -4.77 -4.99 -6.68
N MET A 12 -5.44 -4.37 -5.70
CA MET A 12 -4.83 -3.41 -4.78
C MET A 12 -3.68 -4.04 -3.97
N ILE A 13 -3.85 -5.28 -3.49
CA ILE A 13 -2.82 -6.00 -2.72
C ILE A 13 -1.63 -6.37 -3.61
N VAL A 14 -1.90 -6.86 -4.83
CA VAL A 14 -0.83 -7.17 -5.79
C VAL A 14 -0.05 -5.91 -6.15
N LEU A 15 -0.74 -4.78 -6.38
CA LEU A 15 -0.08 -3.51 -6.64
C LEU A 15 0.78 -3.06 -5.45
N GLN A 16 0.32 -3.27 -4.22
CA GLN A 16 1.13 -2.99 -3.02
C GLN A 16 2.39 -3.86 -2.97
N ALA A 17 2.30 -5.12 -3.37
CA ALA A 17 3.47 -6.00 -3.45
C ALA A 17 4.47 -5.55 -4.53
N VAL A 18 3.98 -5.11 -5.70
CA VAL A 18 4.83 -4.56 -6.78
C VAL A 18 5.48 -3.25 -6.33
N HIS A 19 4.74 -2.38 -5.65
CA HIS A 19 5.26 -1.13 -5.08
C HIS A 19 6.38 -1.40 -4.05
N ALA A 20 6.14 -2.33 -3.12
CA ALA A 20 7.17 -2.74 -2.16
C ALA A 20 8.42 -3.33 -2.84
N ALA A 21 8.25 -4.07 -3.94
CA ALA A 21 9.37 -4.58 -4.72
C ALA A 21 10.15 -3.46 -5.43
N GLU A 22 9.45 -2.44 -5.97
CA GLU A 22 10.07 -1.24 -6.54
C GLU A 22 10.88 -0.48 -5.47
N GLU A 23 10.29 -0.22 -4.31
CA GLU A 23 10.95 0.44 -3.19
C GLU A 23 12.15 -0.35 -2.67
N PHE A 24 12.03 -1.70 -2.62
CA PHE A 24 13.12 -2.57 -2.23
C PHE A 24 14.28 -2.52 -3.23
N ALA A 25 13.99 -2.61 -4.54
CA ALA A 25 14.99 -2.58 -5.60
C ALA A 25 15.74 -1.24 -5.68
N LEU A 26 15.08 -0.16 -5.25
CA LEU A 26 15.63 1.20 -5.22
C LEU A 26 16.14 1.61 -3.83
N GLU A 27 16.29 0.64 -2.92
CA GLU A 27 16.86 0.84 -1.59
C GLU A 27 16.19 1.98 -0.80
N PHE A 28 14.85 1.95 -0.73
CA PHE A 28 14.03 2.95 -0.04
C PHE A 28 14.61 3.42 1.30
N TRP A 29 15.13 2.51 2.11
CA TRP A 29 15.71 2.82 3.44
C TRP A 29 16.95 3.73 3.36
N ASN A 30 17.66 3.74 2.22
CA ASN A 30 18.83 4.58 2.00
C ASN A 30 18.49 5.97 1.50
N VAL A 31 17.35 6.14 0.86
CA VAL A 31 16.93 7.41 0.24
C VAL A 31 15.83 8.12 1.00
N PHE A 32 14.97 7.39 1.73
CA PHE A 32 13.88 8.01 2.50
C PHE A 32 14.45 8.79 3.71
N PRO A 33 14.27 10.13 3.73
CA PRO A 33 14.97 10.99 4.70
C PRO A 33 14.77 10.62 6.16
N PRO A 34 13.57 10.28 6.65
CA PRO A 34 13.40 9.86 8.05
C PRO A 34 14.14 8.58 8.41
N MET A 35 14.15 7.57 7.52
CA MET A 35 14.86 6.32 7.78
C MET A 35 16.37 6.56 7.82
N ARG A 36 16.88 7.32 6.86
CA ARG A 36 18.30 7.68 6.80
C ARG A 36 18.75 8.51 8.00
N ALA A 37 17.91 9.43 8.47
CA ALA A 37 18.22 10.26 9.64
C ALA A 37 18.28 9.46 10.95
N ILE A 38 17.40 8.46 11.11
CA ILE A 38 17.29 7.65 12.34
C ILE A 38 18.33 6.51 12.35
N TYR A 39 18.51 5.83 11.24
CA TYR A 39 19.30 4.58 11.19
C TYR A 39 20.65 4.73 10.50
N GLY A 40 20.91 5.86 9.81
CA GLY A 40 22.09 6.06 8.99
C GLY A 40 21.97 5.39 7.60
N PRO A 41 22.91 5.71 6.68
CA PRO A 41 22.98 5.06 5.37
C PRO A 41 23.38 3.57 5.52
N ASP A 42 22.95 2.76 4.56
CA ASP A 42 23.28 1.32 4.45
C ASP A 42 22.93 0.47 5.69
N SER A 43 21.94 0.92 6.48
CA SER A 43 21.55 0.27 7.71
C SER A 43 20.84 -1.06 7.46
N ALA A 44 21.47 -2.16 7.90
CA ALA A 44 20.86 -3.49 7.87
C ALA A 44 19.58 -3.55 8.70
N LEU A 45 19.49 -2.79 9.80
CA LEU A 45 18.29 -2.70 10.63
C LEU A 45 17.16 -1.99 9.88
N ALA A 46 17.44 -0.87 9.20
CA ALA A 46 16.43 -0.16 8.41
C ALA A 46 15.86 -1.05 7.30
N ARG A 47 16.74 -1.79 6.59
CA ARG A 47 16.33 -2.77 5.59
C ARG A 47 15.47 -3.90 6.18
N ALA A 48 15.87 -4.44 7.33
CA ALA A 48 15.11 -5.49 8.00
C ALA A 48 13.72 -5.00 8.42
N LEU A 49 13.62 -3.80 8.98
CA LEU A 49 12.35 -3.18 9.37
C LEU A 49 11.44 -2.93 8.15
N PHE A 50 12.01 -2.50 7.03
CA PHE A 50 11.28 -2.34 5.77
C PHE A 50 10.67 -3.69 5.32
N ILE A 51 11.46 -4.76 5.32
CA ILE A 51 11.00 -6.10 4.94
C ILE A 51 9.89 -6.58 5.88
N VAL A 52 10.11 -6.51 7.20
CA VAL A 52 9.14 -6.94 8.20
C VAL A 52 7.83 -6.17 8.06
N PHE A 53 7.90 -4.84 7.90
CA PHE A 53 6.72 -4.01 7.69
C PHE A 53 5.91 -4.47 6.47
N HIS A 54 6.54 -4.70 5.32
CA HIS A 54 5.83 -5.09 4.09
C HIS A 54 5.29 -6.52 4.17
N VAL A 55 6.01 -7.45 4.80
CA VAL A 55 5.50 -8.81 5.05
C VAL A 55 4.24 -8.77 5.92
N CYS A 56 4.27 -8.00 7.02
CA CYS A 56 3.10 -7.81 7.88
C CYS A 56 1.94 -7.13 7.14
N LEU A 57 2.24 -6.10 6.34
CA LEU A 57 1.24 -5.38 5.55
C LEU A 57 0.57 -6.30 4.53
N LEU A 58 1.34 -7.08 3.78
CA LEU A 58 0.79 -8.04 2.81
C LEU A 58 0.01 -9.18 3.49
N GLY A 59 0.48 -9.65 4.64
CA GLY A 59 -0.26 -10.60 5.47
C GLY A 59 -1.60 -10.06 5.93
N PHE A 60 -1.64 -8.81 6.38
CA PHE A 60 -2.88 -8.10 6.68
C PHE A 60 -3.77 -7.93 5.45
N GLY A 61 -3.20 -7.66 4.27
CA GLY A 61 -3.92 -7.61 3.00
C GLY A 61 -4.59 -8.95 2.66
N ALA A 62 -3.87 -10.04 2.82
CA ALA A 62 -4.42 -11.39 2.61
C ALA A 62 -5.60 -11.66 3.56
N TRP A 63 -5.49 -11.26 4.84
CA TRP A 63 -6.60 -11.32 5.78
C TRP A 63 -7.79 -10.47 5.34
N CYS A 64 -7.57 -9.21 4.91
CA CYS A 64 -8.61 -8.35 4.36
C CYS A 64 -9.31 -9.00 3.16
N TYR A 65 -8.54 -9.59 2.26
CA TYR A 65 -9.07 -10.30 1.10
C TYR A 65 -9.98 -11.48 1.50
N ALA A 66 -9.55 -12.28 2.48
CA ALA A 66 -10.36 -13.38 3.01
C ALA A 66 -11.72 -12.88 3.55
N GLN A 67 -11.72 -11.75 4.31
CA GLN A 67 -12.96 -11.15 4.82
C GLN A 67 -13.90 -10.70 3.69
N VAL A 68 -13.36 -10.02 2.67
CA VAL A 68 -14.15 -9.50 1.53
C VAL A 68 -14.66 -10.65 0.66
N ARG A 69 -13.83 -11.64 0.37
CA ARG A 69 -14.20 -12.82 -0.42
C ARG A 69 -15.26 -13.66 0.27
N GLY A 70 -15.14 -13.86 1.58
CA GLY A 70 -16.10 -14.58 2.41
C GLY A 70 -17.38 -13.80 2.73
N SER A 71 -17.47 -12.53 2.30
CA SER A 71 -18.60 -11.64 2.59
C SER A 71 -18.96 -11.57 4.07
N THR A 72 -17.94 -11.60 4.95
CA THR A 72 -18.11 -11.57 6.41
C THR A 72 -18.68 -10.23 6.88
N ALA A 73 -19.11 -10.13 8.13
CA ALA A 73 -19.52 -8.87 8.76
C ALA A 73 -18.41 -7.80 8.73
N ARG A 74 -17.12 -8.22 8.70
CA ARG A 74 -15.94 -7.34 8.64
C ARG A 74 -15.52 -6.93 7.22
N ALA A 75 -16.13 -7.50 6.17
CA ALA A 75 -15.72 -7.31 4.79
C ALA A 75 -15.64 -5.83 4.39
N ARG A 76 -16.63 -5.03 4.78
CA ARG A 76 -16.67 -3.61 4.48
C ARG A 76 -15.53 -2.84 5.19
N THR A 77 -15.34 -3.09 6.48
CA THR A 77 -14.26 -2.49 7.27
C THR A 77 -12.90 -2.84 6.68
N ALA A 78 -12.66 -4.13 6.36
CA ALA A 78 -11.43 -4.61 5.75
C ALA A 78 -11.13 -3.88 4.43
N MET A 79 -12.12 -3.75 3.55
CA MET A 79 -11.98 -3.01 2.29
C MET A 79 -11.70 -1.52 2.53
N THR A 80 -12.40 -0.89 3.50
CA THR A 80 -12.19 0.53 3.84
C THR A 80 -10.80 0.77 4.36
N VAL A 81 -10.32 -0.05 5.30
CA VAL A 81 -8.98 0.07 5.86
C VAL A 81 -7.93 -0.06 4.78
N TRP A 82 -8.08 -1.02 3.84
CA TRP A 82 -7.13 -1.18 2.75
C TRP A 82 -7.09 0.03 1.80
N VAL A 83 -8.26 0.59 1.46
CA VAL A 83 -8.33 1.85 0.67
C VAL A 83 -7.60 2.99 1.41
N LEU A 84 -7.79 3.12 2.72
CA LEU A 84 -7.12 4.15 3.53
C LEU A 84 -5.60 3.94 3.57
N ILE A 85 -5.11 2.70 3.65
CA ILE A 85 -3.68 2.40 3.57
C ILE A 85 -3.10 2.90 2.25
N GLN A 86 -3.74 2.61 1.12
CA GLN A 86 -3.27 3.10 -0.18
C GLN A 86 -3.36 4.62 -0.32
N CYS A 87 -4.41 5.25 0.21
CA CYS A 87 -4.45 6.72 0.29
C CYS A 87 -3.27 7.28 1.09
N GLY A 88 -2.94 6.66 2.22
CA GLY A 88 -1.79 7.01 3.04
C GLY A 88 -0.47 6.91 2.27
N THR A 89 -0.28 5.85 1.49
CA THR A 89 0.90 5.67 0.63
C THR A 89 1.02 6.82 -0.37
N VAL A 90 -0.07 7.15 -1.07
CA VAL A 90 -0.08 8.27 -2.05
C VAL A 90 0.26 9.60 -1.37
N VAL A 91 -0.36 9.88 -0.22
CA VAL A 91 -0.11 11.13 0.54
C VAL A 91 1.33 11.20 1.03
N ALA A 92 1.89 10.09 1.54
CA ALA A 92 3.27 10.04 2.01
C ALA A 92 4.26 10.36 0.88
N HIS A 93 4.08 9.78 -0.32
CA HIS A 93 4.91 10.09 -1.49
C HIS A 93 4.72 11.52 -1.99
N ALA A 94 3.49 12.05 -1.97
CA ALA A 94 3.24 13.44 -2.36
C ALA A 94 3.95 14.43 -1.42
N ILE A 95 3.91 14.16 -0.11
CA ILE A 95 4.65 14.97 0.89
C ILE A 95 6.16 14.86 0.64
N TRP A 96 6.68 13.64 0.42
CA TRP A 96 8.09 13.45 0.16
C TRP A 96 8.53 14.20 -1.10
N MET A 97 7.80 14.08 -2.22
CA MET A 97 8.09 14.85 -3.44
C MET A 97 8.09 16.37 -3.23
N ALA A 98 7.23 16.87 -2.35
CA ALA A 98 7.18 18.31 -2.04
C ALA A 98 8.40 18.76 -1.23
N LEU A 99 8.94 17.89 -0.36
CA LEU A 99 10.07 18.20 0.52
C LEU A 99 11.43 17.93 -0.16
N ASP A 100 11.51 16.94 -1.02
CA ASP A 100 12.72 16.51 -1.71
C ASP A 100 12.37 16.15 -3.17
N PRO A 101 12.32 17.15 -4.06
CA PRO A 101 11.97 16.95 -5.46
C PRO A 101 13.01 16.10 -6.18
N GLY A 102 12.58 14.99 -6.77
CA GLY A 102 13.44 14.07 -7.53
C GLY A 102 12.75 12.74 -7.77
N PHE A 103 13.48 11.81 -8.40
CA PHE A 103 13.01 10.45 -8.54
C PHE A 103 13.12 9.74 -7.19
N GLN A 104 12.01 9.17 -6.75
CA GLN A 104 11.90 8.45 -5.48
C GLN A 104 11.45 7.01 -5.72
N PRO A 105 11.90 6.04 -4.90
CA PRO A 105 11.34 4.69 -4.89
C PRO A 105 9.81 4.72 -4.72
N GLY A 106 9.12 3.92 -5.51
CA GLY A 106 7.66 3.84 -5.47
C GLY A 106 6.93 4.75 -6.47
N LEU A 107 7.61 5.71 -7.12
CA LEU A 107 6.94 6.65 -8.04
C LEU A 107 6.42 6.00 -9.33
N ILE A 108 7.00 4.90 -9.80
CA ILE A 108 6.55 4.24 -11.02
C ILE A 108 5.15 3.64 -10.82
N THR A 109 4.92 3.04 -9.65
CA THR A 109 3.65 2.38 -9.32
C THR A 109 2.60 3.35 -8.75
N LEU A 110 3.01 4.52 -8.26
CA LEU A 110 2.12 5.46 -7.56
C LEU A 110 0.87 5.89 -8.35
N PRO A 111 0.92 6.20 -9.68
CA PRO A 111 -0.27 6.54 -10.45
C PRO A 111 -1.32 5.43 -10.47
N LEU A 112 -0.90 4.16 -10.42
CA LEU A 112 -1.80 3.01 -10.40
C LEU A 112 -2.59 2.92 -9.08
N PHE A 113 -2.02 3.43 -7.98
CA PHE A 113 -2.75 3.53 -6.70
C PHE A 113 -3.98 4.43 -6.83
N LEU A 114 -3.90 5.56 -7.52
CA LEU A 114 -5.04 6.46 -7.72
C LEU A 114 -6.19 5.75 -8.44
N VAL A 115 -5.88 4.96 -9.47
CA VAL A 115 -6.87 4.18 -10.21
C VAL A 115 -7.50 3.12 -9.30
N THR A 116 -6.69 2.38 -8.55
CA THR A 116 -7.19 1.30 -7.68
C THR A 116 -7.93 1.83 -6.45
N ILE A 117 -7.55 2.99 -5.90
CA ILE A 117 -8.29 3.69 -4.84
C ILE A 117 -9.68 4.07 -5.36
N ALA A 118 -9.79 4.68 -6.55
CA ALA A 118 -11.07 5.03 -7.15
C ALA A 118 -11.97 3.79 -7.35
N ALA A 119 -11.40 2.69 -7.84
CA ALA A 119 -12.11 1.42 -7.99
C ALA A 119 -12.56 0.85 -6.62
N GLY A 120 -11.72 0.94 -5.59
CA GLY A 120 -12.02 0.52 -4.22
C GLY A 120 -13.17 1.32 -3.61
N MET A 121 -13.15 2.63 -3.77
CA MET A 121 -14.23 3.53 -3.33
C MET A 121 -15.56 3.23 -4.05
N ALA A 122 -15.50 2.97 -5.36
CA ALA A 122 -16.68 2.58 -6.14
C ALA A 122 -17.26 1.23 -5.66
N ALA A 123 -16.41 0.26 -5.34
CA ALA A 123 -16.82 -1.03 -4.79
C ALA A 123 -17.49 -0.89 -3.40
N LEU A 124 -17.00 0.02 -2.56
CA LEU A 124 -17.60 0.35 -1.25
C LEU A 124 -18.97 1.02 -1.39
N LYS A 125 -19.16 1.90 -2.38
CA LYS A 125 -20.46 2.55 -2.64
C LYS A 125 -21.52 1.54 -3.09
N ARG A 126 -21.17 0.64 -4.01
CA ARG A 126 -22.07 -0.40 -4.53
C ARG A 126 -22.47 -1.43 -3.48
N GLY A 127 -21.69 -1.64 -2.46
CA GLY A 127 -21.99 -2.56 -1.36
C GLY A 127 -22.98 -1.99 -0.32
N LYS A 128 -23.54 -0.80 -0.55
CA LYS A 128 -24.61 -0.19 0.30
C LYS A 128 -26.01 -0.45 -0.21
N ALA A 129 -26.13 -0.86 -1.46
CA ALA A 129 -27.40 -1.27 -2.09
C ALA A 129 -27.63 -2.77 -1.90
#